data_7be939b382b912dd58de0477813e5016
#
_entry.id   7be939b382b912dd58de0477813e5016
#
_cell.length_a   1.000
_cell.length_b   1.000
_cell.length_c   1.000
_cell.angle_alpha   90.00
_cell.angle_beta   90.00
_cell.angle_gamma   90.00
#
_symmetry.space_group_name_H-M   'P 1'
#
loop_
_entity.id
_entity.type
_entity.pdbx_description
1 polymer ?
#
loop_
_entity_poly.entity_id
_entity_poly.type
_entity_poly.pdbx_seq_one_letter_code
_entity_poly.pdbx_strand_id
1 'polypeptide(L)'
;MSYDIINLVGGSMQNLKIKNLDITIDSGELVNIIGPTGCGKTTILKMICGKFKNDNIFIDDKSINNYNLDYKRNNIVCVFDDNIYNTSTPFDELVYYLKLLKLSSLEIKNRLNNFISYFDLEEYRSETFIDMDVCTRIFFKILSLLIINPDLFCCDDLLTYLSQDRKVKILNYIKTNNITFLNITSNSEELLLFDKILVMNKGKKVIFDKTEIVLNNEVMFKELGLELPFINDINNLLKSYGLISENHLISKELVDMLWK
;
A
#
# COMPACT_ATOMS: atom_id res chain seq x y z
N MET A 1 11.87 30.35 -7.72
CA MET A 1 10.68 30.90 -7.04
C MET A 1 9.50 30.08 -7.52
N SER A 2 8.95 29.21 -6.69
CA SER A 2 7.60 28.64 -6.89
C SER A 2 7.39 27.19 -6.40
N TYR A 3 8.15 26.77 -5.40
CA TYR A 3 7.85 25.47 -4.75
C TYR A 3 7.09 25.65 -3.42
N ASP A 4 6.79 26.88 -3.00
CA ASP A 4 6.26 27.18 -1.67
C ASP A 4 4.74 27.29 -1.57
N ILE A 5 4.00 27.07 -2.66
CA ILE A 5 2.52 27.21 -2.63
C ILE A 5 1.81 25.88 -2.25
N ILE A 6 2.50 24.75 -2.33
CA ILE A 6 1.92 23.44 -1.95
C ILE A 6 1.97 23.19 -0.43
N ASN A 7 2.77 23.96 0.31
CA ASN A 7 2.96 23.81 1.76
C ASN A 7 1.94 24.57 2.64
N LEU A 8 0.83 25.07 2.08
CA LEU A 8 -0.14 25.86 2.85
C LEU A 8 -1.24 25.04 3.55
N VAL A 9 -1.22 23.70 3.47
CA VAL A 9 -2.20 22.89 4.19
C VAL A 9 -1.51 21.68 4.83
N GLY A 10 -0.90 21.92 5.99
CA GLY A 10 -0.39 20.88 6.88
C GLY A 10 0.97 20.31 6.43
N GLY A 11 1.94 20.29 7.34
CA GLY A 11 3.22 19.60 7.10
C GLY A 11 2.99 18.14 6.74
N SER A 12 3.93 17.52 6.02
CA SER A 12 3.90 16.10 5.71
C SER A 12 3.69 15.27 6.97
N MET A 13 2.82 14.26 6.89
CA MET A 13 2.58 13.33 7.98
C MET A 13 3.91 12.74 8.46
N GLN A 14 4.18 12.78 9.76
CA GLN A 14 5.35 12.17 10.36
C GLN A 14 5.08 10.74 10.81
N ASN A 15 3.91 10.50 11.40
CA ASN A 15 3.52 9.15 11.84
C ASN A 15 2.01 8.95 11.85
N LEU A 16 1.61 7.68 11.77
CA LEU A 16 0.25 7.19 11.99
C LEU A 16 0.25 6.29 13.22
N LYS A 17 -0.56 6.62 14.22
CA LYS A 17 -0.72 5.80 15.44
C LYS A 17 -2.11 5.19 15.50
N ILE A 18 -2.19 3.89 15.80
CA ILE A 18 -3.45 3.16 16.02
C ILE A 18 -3.42 2.60 17.44
N LYS A 19 -4.02 3.33 18.39
CA LYS A 19 -3.93 3.05 19.83
C LYS A 19 -4.50 1.71 20.27
N ASN A 20 -5.63 1.29 19.71
CA ASN A 20 -6.23 -0.01 20.08
C ASN A 20 -5.41 -1.22 19.60
N LEU A 21 -4.42 -1.02 18.73
CA LEU A 21 -3.46 -2.03 18.30
C LEU A 21 -2.06 -1.78 18.86
N ASP A 22 -1.85 -0.63 19.50
CA ASP A 22 -0.55 -0.21 20.01
C ASP A 22 0.54 -0.31 18.91
N ILE A 23 0.31 0.38 17.80
CA ILE A 23 1.25 0.47 16.68
C ILE A 23 1.49 1.91 16.29
N THR A 24 2.70 2.19 15.82
CA THR A 24 3.11 3.44 15.20
C THR A 24 3.78 3.13 13.88
N ILE A 25 3.38 3.81 12.82
CA ILE A 25 3.91 3.69 11.46
C ILE A 25 4.51 5.05 11.11
N ASP A 26 5.79 5.07 10.78
CA ASP A 26 6.49 6.29 10.43
C ASP A 26 6.24 6.69 8.98
N SER A 27 6.49 7.96 8.66
CA SER A 27 6.34 8.48 7.30
C SER A 27 7.20 7.71 6.30
N GLY A 28 6.61 7.36 5.16
CA GLY A 28 7.29 6.65 4.08
C GLY A 28 7.46 5.14 4.31
N GLU A 29 7.01 4.58 5.44
CA GLU A 29 7.04 3.14 5.66
C GLU A 29 6.01 2.41 4.80
N LEU A 30 6.40 1.26 4.27
CA LEU A 30 5.53 0.30 3.59
C LEU A 30 5.13 -0.79 4.57
N VAL A 31 3.85 -0.84 4.95
CA VAL A 31 3.33 -1.80 5.92
C VAL A 31 2.29 -2.71 5.26
N ASN A 32 2.48 -4.01 5.39
CA ASN A 32 1.47 -4.99 5.00
C ASN A 32 0.67 -5.48 6.21
N ILE A 33 -0.64 -5.61 6.06
CA ILE A 33 -1.57 -6.09 7.08
C ILE A 33 -2.12 -7.44 6.67
N ILE A 34 -1.81 -8.48 7.44
CA ILE A 34 -2.28 -9.84 7.19
C ILE A 34 -3.03 -10.41 8.39
N GLY A 35 -3.75 -11.49 8.17
CA GLY A 35 -4.48 -12.22 9.20
C GLY A 35 -5.66 -12.98 8.61
N PRO A 36 -6.28 -13.89 9.37
CA PRO A 36 -7.42 -14.67 8.94
C PRO A 36 -8.57 -13.81 8.41
N THR A 37 -9.40 -14.40 7.55
CA THR A 37 -10.60 -13.72 7.05
C THR A 37 -11.49 -13.29 8.22
N GLY A 38 -12.00 -12.05 8.16
CA GLY A 38 -12.86 -11.50 9.21
C GLY A 38 -12.12 -10.99 10.46
N CYS A 39 -10.78 -11.01 10.52
CA CYS A 39 -10.04 -10.53 11.68
C CYS A 39 -10.02 -9.00 11.86
N GLY A 40 -10.60 -8.21 10.92
CA GLY A 40 -10.77 -6.76 11.06
C GLY A 40 -9.86 -5.89 10.19
N LYS A 41 -9.07 -6.45 9.26
CA LYS A 41 -8.14 -5.70 8.38
C LYS A 41 -8.82 -4.56 7.62
N THR A 42 -9.83 -4.87 6.81
CA THR A 42 -10.61 -3.87 6.04
C THR A 42 -11.28 -2.84 6.95
N THR A 43 -11.68 -3.23 8.17
CA THR A 43 -12.28 -2.31 9.14
C THR A 43 -11.29 -1.23 9.55
N ILE A 44 -10.01 -1.56 9.74
CA ILE A 44 -8.97 -0.57 10.05
C ILE A 44 -8.83 0.43 8.93
N LEU A 45 -8.74 0.01 7.66
CA LEU A 45 -8.66 0.95 6.54
C LEU A 45 -9.91 1.83 6.45
N LYS A 46 -11.09 1.27 6.68
CA LYS A 46 -12.35 2.05 6.74
C LYS A 46 -12.38 3.07 7.87
N MET A 47 -11.75 2.78 9.00
CA MET A 47 -11.57 3.74 10.10
C MET A 47 -10.58 4.84 9.72
N ILE A 48 -9.45 4.49 9.10
CA ILE A 48 -8.42 5.44 8.64
C ILE A 48 -9.00 6.41 7.61
N CYS A 49 -9.79 5.95 6.66
CA CYS A 49 -10.42 6.83 5.67
C CYS A 49 -11.70 7.54 6.17
N GLY A 50 -12.01 7.42 7.47
CA GLY A 50 -13.09 8.16 8.11
C GLY A 50 -14.50 7.67 7.82
N LYS A 51 -14.66 6.44 7.26
CA LYS A 51 -15.99 5.81 7.07
C LYS A 51 -16.66 5.50 8.42
N PHE A 52 -15.88 5.36 9.49
CA PHE A 52 -16.35 5.20 10.86
C PHE A 52 -15.68 6.19 11.78
N LYS A 53 -16.41 6.82 12.71
CA LYS A 53 -15.80 7.61 13.78
C LYS A 53 -14.96 6.69 14.67
N ASN A 54 -13.72 7.09 14.89
CA ASN A 54 -12.79 6.33 15.72
C ASN A 54 -11.81 7.25 16.43
N ASP A 55 -11.76 7.15 17.76
CA ASP A 55 -10.89 7.97 18.62
C ASP A 55 -9.52 7.33 18.87
N ASN A 56 -9.23 6.17 18.22
CA ASN A 56 -7.98 5.43 18.39
C ASN A 56 -6.96 5.68 17.26
N ILE A 57 -7.30 6.48 16.24
CA ILE A 57 -6.42 6.77 15.10
C ILE A 57 -5.93 8.21 15.19
N PHE A 58 -4.62 8.37 15.14
CA PHE A 58 -3.92 9.65 15.25
C PHE A 58 -2.91 9.79 14.12
N ILE A 59 -2.85 10.97 13.55
CA ILE A 59 -1.81 11.43 12.64
C ILE A 59 -1.08 12.57 13.35
N ASP A 60 0.23 12.45 13.53
CA ASP A 60 1.06 13.43 14.23
C ASP A 60 0.46 13.84 15.59
N ASP A 61 0.11 12.82 16.40
CA ASP A 61 -0.51 12.96 17.73
C ASP A 61 -1.88 13.66 17.77
N LYS A 62 -2.43 14.04 16.61
CA LYS A 62 -3.76 14.62 16.48
C LYS A 62 -4.76 13.58 16.02
N SER A 63 -5.90 13.43 16.72
CA SER A 63 -6.96 12.49 16.30
C SER A 63 -7.38 12.77 14.85
N ILE A 64 -7.53 11.72 14.07
CA ILE A 64 -7.98 11.80 12.68
C ILE A 64 -9.35 12.49 12.55
N ASN A 65 -10.18 12.43 13.59
CA ASN A 65 -11.48 13.10 13.62
C ASN A 65 -11.36 14.62 13.63
N ASN A 66 -10.24 15.16 14.09
CA ASN A 66 -9.98 16.60 14.21
C ASN A 66 -9.42 17.25 12.93
N TYR A 67 -9.14 16.46 11.89
CA TYR A 67 -8.76 16.97 10.60
C TYR A 67 -10.00 17.32 9.77
N ASN A 68 -9.93 18.43 9.02
CA ASN A 68 -11.01 18.83 8.12
C ASN A 68 -11.14 17.88 6.91
N LEU A 69 -12.26 18.00 6.19
CA LEU A 69 -12.54 17.10 5.06
C LEU A 69 -11.57 17.31 3.88
N ASP A 70 -11.11 18.55 3.65
CA ASP A 70 -10.17 18.85 2.57
C ASP A 70 -8.81 18.20 2.85
N TYR A 71 -8.30 18.27 4.08
CA TYR A 71 -7.07 17.58 4.48
C TYR A 71 -7.21 16.06 4.25
N LYS A 72 -8.27 15.44 4.80
CA LYS A 72 -8.48 14.00 4.68
C LYS A 72 -8.53 13.56 3.22
N ARG A 73 -9.25 14.29 2.38
CA ARG A 73 -9.41 13.97 0.96
C ARG A 73 -8.10 14.02 0.19
N ASN A 74 -7.24 14.98 0.52
CA ASN A 74 -6.00 15.22 -0.21
C ASN A 74 -4.83 14.39 0.30
N ASN A 75 -4.82 14.04 1.59
CA ASN A 75 -3.66 13.44 2.24
C ASN A 75 -3.88 12.00 2.70
N ILE A 76 -5.13 11.52 2.76
CA ILE A 76 -5.46 10.16 3.21
C ILE A 76 -6.32 9.49 2.14
N VAL A 77 -5.75 8.56 1.42
CA VAL A 77 -6.42 7.89 0.31
C VAL A 77 -6.52 6.39 0.58
N CYS A 78 -7.71 5.85 0.44
CA CYS A 78 -7.95 4.41 0.56
C CYS A 78 -8.62 3.87 -0.71
N VAL A 79 -8.05 2.83 -1.30
CA VAL A 79 -8.56 2.13 -2.48
C VAL A 79 -9.19 0.81 -2.04
N PHE A 80 -10.45 0.62 -2.44
CA PHE A 80 -11.21 -0.61 -2.18
C PHE A 80 -11.68 -1.21 -3.50
N ASP A 81 -11.96 -2.51 -3.49
CA ASP A 81 -12.56 -3.20 -4.63
C ASP A 81 -14.07 -2.92 -4.70
N ASP A 82 -14.44 -1.77 -5.27
CA ASP A 82 -15.84 -1.34 -5.41
C ASP A 82 -16.26 -1.12 -6.86
N ASN A 83 -15.38 -1.31 -7.84
CA ASN A 83 -15.62 -1.11 -9.28
C ASN A 83 -16.27 0.24 -9.64
N ILE A 84 -16.09 1.27 -8.81
CA ILE A 84 -16.64 2.61 -9.03
C ILE A 84 -15.59 3.48 -9.71
N TYR A 85 -15.95 4.03 -10.87
CA TYR A 85 -15.21 5.03 -11.62
C TYR A 85 -16.08 6.26 -11.85
N ASN A 86 -15.49 7.45 -11.82
CA ASN A 86 -16.21 8.72 -12.00
C ASN A 86 -16.32 9.11 -13.47
N THR A 87 -15.51 8.50 -14.33
CA THR A 87 -15.41 8.80 -15.76
C THR A 87 -15.39 7.52 -16.58
N SER A 88 -15.47 7.65 -17.91
CA SER A 88 -15.47 6.49 -18.82
C SER A 88 -14.07 6.07 -19.28
N THR A 89 -13.09 6.97 -19.20
CA THR A 89 -11.71 6.71 -19.63
C THR A 89 -10.72 6.82 -18.46
N PRO A 90 -9.62 6.05 -18.49
CA PRO A 90 -8.60 6.12 -17.45
C PRO A 90 -7.92 7.49 -17.37
N PHE A 91 -7.71 8.16 -18.50
CA PHE A 91 -7.11 9.50 -18.52
C PHE A 91 -8.00 10.57 -17.92
N ASP A 92 -9.31 10.53 -18.21
CA ASP A 92 -10.26 11.44 -17.59
C ASP A 92 -10.35 11.19 -16.08
N GLU A 93 -10.22 9.95 -15.63
CA GLU A 93 -10.20 9.59 -14.21
C GLU A 93 -8.99 10.18 -13.50
N LEU A 94 -7.78 10.10 -14.09
CA LEU A 94 -6.58 10.76 -13.57
C LEU A 94 -6.78 12.28 -13.46
N VAL A 95 -7.33 12.91 -14.52
CA VAL A 95 -7.61 14.35 -14.54
C VAL A 95 -8.69 14.73 -13.52
N TYR A 96 -9.71 13.89 -13.36
CA TYR A 96 -10.78 14.12 -12.37
C TYR A 96 -10.21 14.29 -10.97
N TYR A 97 -9.36 13.37 -10.51
CA TYR A 97 -8.75 13.44 -9.18
C TYR A 97 -7.79 14.63 -9.04
N LEU A 98 -7.02 14.98 -10.07
CA LEU A 98 -6.17 16.18 -10.05
C LEU A 98 -6.98 17.48 -9.93
N LYS A 99 -8.16 17.56 -10.57
CA LYS A 99 -9.04 18.72 -10.44
C LYS A 99 -9.58 18.91 -9.02
N LEU A 100 -9.76 17.83 -8.26
CA LEU A 100 -10.21 17.91 -6.87
C LEU A 100 -9.19 18.61 -5.96
N LEU A 101 -7.90 18.61 -6.34
CA LEU A 101 -6.83 19.27 -5.60
C LEU A 101 -6.82 20.80 -5.79
N LYS A 102 -7.69 21.36 -6.64
CA LYS A 102 -7.78 22.79 -6.95
C LYS A 102 -6.47 23.36 -7.54
N LEU A 103 -5.70 22.53 -8.25
CA LEU A 103 -4.47 22.93 -8.95
C LEU A 103 -4.79 23.76 -10.20
N SER A 104 -3.83 24.60 -10.62
CA SER A 104 -3.91 25.29 -11.89
C SER A 104 -3.87 24.33 -13.08
N SER A 105 -4.41 24.75 -14.23
CA SER A 105 -4.39 23.93 -15.44
C SER A 105 -2.98 23.53 -15.89
N LEU A 106 -1.98 24.37 -15.63
CA LEU A 106 -0.58 24.08 -15.95
C LEU A 106 0.00 23.01 -15.02
N GLU A 107 -0.28 23.09 -13.73
CA GLU A 107 0.14 22.09 -12.74
C GLU A 107 -0.50 20.73 -13.02
N ILE A 108 -1.80 20.70 -13.33
CA ILE A 108 -2.50 19.47 -13.72
C ILE A 108 -1.83 18.84 -14.94
N LYS A 109 -1.56 19.64 -16.00
CA LYS A 109 -0.93 19.15 -17.21
C LYS A 109 0.48 18.58 -16.95
N ASN A 110 1.30 19.31 -16.20
CA ASN A 110 2.66 18.87 -15.89
C ASN A 110 2.65 17.59 -15.04
N ARG A 111 1.83 17.53 -14.00
CA ARG A 111 1.71 16.35 -13.13
C ARG A 111 1.20 15.15 -13.89
N LEU A 112 0.18 15.32 -14.72
CA LEU A 112 -0.37 14.27 -15.57
C LEU A 112 0.68 13.72 -16.54
N ASN A 113 1.40 14.58 -17.27
CA ASN A 113 2.42 14.15 -18.21
C ASN A 113 3.56 13.38 -17.54
N ASN A 114 4.05 13.86 -16.40
CA ASN A 114 5.10 13.18 -15.64
C ASN A 114 4.62 11.80 -15.15
N PHE A 115 3.37 11.72 -14.69
CA PHE A 115 2.77 10.48 -14.20
C PHE A 115 2.55 9.45 -15.33
N ILE A 116 2.04 9.91 -16.49
CA ILE A 116 1.86 9.09 -17.69
C ILE A 116 3.22 8.53 -18.15
N SER A 117 4.24 9.37 -18.21
CA SER A 117 5.58 8.96 -18.60
C SER A 117 6.20 7.97 -17.60
N TYR A 118 6.02 8.20 -16.28
CA TYR A 118 6.57 7.31 -15.27
C TYR A 118 5.97 5.91 -15.34
N PHE A 119 4.65 5.80 -15.55
CA PHE A 119 3.93 4.53 -15.57
C PHE A 119 3.78 3.92 -16.99
N ASP A 120 4.30 4.56 -18.05
CA ASP A 120 4.20 4.15 -19.47
C ASP A 120 2.74 3.97 -19.93
N LEU A 121 1.90 4.98 -19.67
CA LEU A 121 0.45 4.87 -19.89
C LEU A 121 -0.02 5.32 -21.27
N GLU A 122 0.87 5.75 -22.17
CA GLU A 122 0.50 6.33 -23.47
C GLU A 122 -0.36 5.40 -24.35
N GLU A 123 -0.14 4.09 -24.27
CA GLU A 123 -0.91 3.10 -25.04
C GLU A 123 -2.40 3.08 -24.68
N TYR A 124 -2.77 3.48 -23.46
CA TYR A 124 -4.16 3.48 -22.96
C TYR A 124 -4.93 4.77 -23.25
N ARG A 125 -4.35 5.70 -24.02
CA ARG A 125 -4.93 7.04 -24.23
C ARG A 125 -6.31 7.04 -24.88
N SER A 126 -6.59 6.07 -25.73
CA SER A 126 -7.87 5.91 -26.44
C SER A 126 -8.77 4.83 -25.84
N GLU A 127 -8.31 4.19 -24.78
CA GLU A 127 -9.04 3.09 -24.13
C GLU A 127 -10.18 3.59 -23.25
N THR A 128 -11.21 2.75 -23.09
CA THR A 128 -12.28 2.98 -22.13
C THR A 128 -12.24 1.88 -21.04
N PHE A 129 -12.75 2.16 -19.85
CA PHE A 129 -12.81 1.16 -18.79
C PHE A 129 -13.62 -0.08 -19.15
N ILE A 130 -14.60 0.04 -20.09
CA ILE A 130 -15.41 -1.08 -20.54
C ILE A 130 -14.60 -2.08 -21.36
N ASP A 131 -13.65 -1.58 -22.16
CA ASP A 131 -12.83 -2.39 -23.06
C ASP A 131 -11.63 -3.03 -22.37
N MET A 132 -11.28 -2.57 -21.16
CA MET A 132 -10.14 -3.06 -20.40
C MET A 132 -10.44 -4.37 -19.65
N ASP A 133 -9.42 -5.22 -19.51
CA ASP A 133 -9.43 -6.34 -18.57
C ASP A 133 -9.47 -5.88 -17.10
N VAL A 134 -9.86 -6.79 -16.21
CA VAL A 134 -10.02 -6.49 -14.78
C VAL A 134 -8.71 -6.00 -14.15
N CYS A 135 -7.56 -6.63 -14.48
CA CYS A 135 -6.28 -6.28 -13.90
C CYS A 135 -5.84 -4.87 -14.30
N THR A 136 -6.06 -4.49 -15.56
CA THR A 136 -5.76 -3.15 -16.07
C THR A 136 -6.71 -2.10 -15.48
N ARG A 137 -7.99 -2.41 -15.31
CA ARG A 137 -8.94 -1.53 -14.61
C ARG A 137 -8.51 -1.27 -13.17
N ILE A 138 -8.14 -2.31 -12.42
CA ILE A 138 -7.66 -2.19 -11.04
C ILE A 138 -6.37 -1.37 -10.98
N PHE A 139 -5.45 -1.59 -11.93
CA PHE A 139 -4.23 -0.80 -12.04
C PHE A 139 -4.55 0.69 -12.16
N PHE A 140 -5.42 1.08 -13.10
CA PHE A 140 -5.83 2.48 -13.25
C PHE A 140 -6.59 3.02 -12.04
N LYS A 141 -7.36 2.20 -11.34
CA LYS A 141 -8.02 2.60 -10.09
C LYS A 141 -6.99 2.98 -9.02
N ILE A 142 -5.96 2.19 -8.85
CA ILE A 142 -4.85 2.50 -7.94
C ILE A 142 -4.15 3.78 -8.40
N LEU A 143 -3.80 3.88 -9.68
CA LEU A 143 -3.07 5.03 -10.23
C LEU A 143 -3.87 6.34 -10.13
N SER A 144 -5.19 6.31 -10.37
CA SER A 144 -6.03 7.51 -10.34
C SER A 144 -6.09 8.15 -8.95
N LEU A 145 -5.94 7.34 -7.91
CA LEU A 145 -5.87 7.81 -6.54
C LEU A 145 -4.42 8.12 -6.11
N LEU A 146 -3.45 7.38 -6.63
CA LEU A 146 -2.03 7.61 -6.34
C LEU A 146 -1.50 8.92 -6.94
N ILE A 147 -2.07 9.38 -8.07
CA ILE A 147 -1.70 10.66 -8.71
C ILE A 147 -1.94 11.88 -7.81
N ILE A 148 -2.83 11.76 -6.81
CA ILE A 148 -3.05 12.77 -5.77
C ILE A 148 -1.75 13.04 -4.99
N ASN A 149 -0.85 12.06 -4.90
CA ASN A 149 0.36 12.06 -4.08
C ASN A 149 0.03 12.31 -2.59
N PRO A 150 -0.76 11.43 -1.95
CA PRO A 150 -1.18 11.60 -0.57
C PRO A 150 -0.03 11.31 0.41
N ASP A 151 -0.16 11.78 1.66
CA ASP A 151 0.76 11.40 2.74
C ASP A 151 0.58 9.94 3.17
N LEU A 152 -0.68 9.46 3.13
CA LEU A 152 -1.06 8.09 3.49
C LEU A 152 -1.91 7.47 2.38
N PHE A 153 -1.40 6.40 1.80
CA PHE A 153 -2.08 5.59 0.80
C PHE A 153 -2.42 4.22 1.38
N CYS A 154 -3.66 3.79 1.23
CA CYS A 154 -4.13 2.50 1.73
C CYS A 154 -4.74 1.68 0.59
N CYS A 155 -4.48 0.37 0.56
CA CYS A 155 -4.99 -0.53 -0.47
C CYS A 155 -5.55 -1.81 0.18
N ASP A 156 -6.77 -2.21 -0.21
CA ASP A 156 -7.42 -3.40 0.32
C ASP A 156 -7.40 -4.53 -0.71
N ASP A 157 -6.39 -5.38 -0.65
CA ASP A 157 -6.16 -6.62 -1.43
C ASP A 157 -6.14 -6.45 -2.97
N LEU A 158 -5.89 -5.24 -3.47
CA LEU A 158 -5.93 -4.96 -4.91
C LEU A 158 -4.59 -5.21 -5.63
N LEU A 159 -3.46 -5.17 -4.93
CA LEU A 159 -2.16 -5.46 -5.54
C LEU A 159 -2.10 -6.89 -6.09
N THR A 160 -2.82 -7.82 -5.50
CA THR A 160 -2.89 -9.23 -5.90
C THR A 160 -3.28 -9.42 -7.38
N TYR A 161 -4.07 -8.50 -7.94
CA TYR A 161 -4.47 -8.53 -9.35
C TYR A 161 -3.39 -8.03 -10.32
N LEU A 162 -2.32 -7.43 -9.82
CA LEU A 162 -1.30 -6.81 -10.67
C LEU A 162 -0.13 -7.75 -10.95
N SER A 163 0.48 -7.59 -12.13
CA SER A 163 1.76 -8.23 -12.44
C SER A 163 2.87 -7.72 -11.51
N GLN A 164 3.93 -8.51 -11.35
CA GLN A 164 5.06 -8.15 -10.50
C GLN A 164 5.69 -6.81 -10.91
N ASP A 165 5.83 -6.56 -12.22
CA ASP A 165 6.39 -5.31 -12.74
C ASP A 165 5.55 -4.09 -12.36
N ARG A 166 4.21 -4.20 -12.47
CA ARG A 166 3.29 -3.14 -12.05
C ARG A 166 3.35 -2.88 -10.54
N LYS A 167 3.42 -3.94 -9.72
CA LYS A 167 3.61 -3.84 -8.25
C LYS A 167 4.88 -3.08 -7.91
N VAL A 168 6.01 -3.53 -8.45
CA VAL A 168 7.32 -2.91 -8.20
C VAL A 168 7.32 -1.44 -8.63
N LYS A 169 6.72 -1.12 -9.78
CA LYS A 169 6.64 0.26 -10.27
C LYS A 169 5.81 1.17 -9.36
N ILE A 170 4.66 0.68 -8.86
CA ILE A 170 3.84 1.39 -7.86
C ILE A 170 4.62 1.62 -6.57
N LEU A 171 5.26 0.57 -6.02
CA LEU A 171 5.99 0.66 -4.77
C LEU A 171 7.21 1.60 -4.87
N ASN A 172 7.91 1.59 -6.01
CA ASN A 172 9.00 2.52 -6.27
C ASN A 172 8.50 3.97 -6.34
N TYR A 173 7.34 4.22 -6.97
CA TYR A 173 6.72 5.54 -6.97
C TYR A 173 6.38 6.00 -5.56
N ILE A 174 5.77 5.13 -4.76
CA ILE A 174 5.40 5.38 -3.36
C ILE A 174 6.64 5.73 -2.54
N LYS A 175 7.71 4.92 -2.62
CA LYS A 175 8.98 5.17 -1.91
C LYS A 175 9.64 6.48 -2.34
N THR A 176 9.74 6.73 -3.65
CA THR A 176 10.37 7.94 -4.19
C THR A 176 9.66 9.22 -3.75
N ASN A 177 8.34 9.17 -3.58
CA ASN A 177 7.53 10.30 -3.14
C ASN A 177 7.29 10.34 -1.62
N ASN A 178 7.95 9.47 -0.85
CA ASN A 178 7.84 9.37 0.61
C ASN A 178 6.40 9.20 1.10
N ILE A 179 5.58 8.43 0.36
CA ILE A 179 4.20 8.13 0.72
C ILE A 179 4.19 6.97 1.73
N THR A 180 3.51 7.12 2.85
CA THR A 180 3.25 6.00 3.77
C THR A 180 2.22 5.08 3.16
N PHE A 181 2.51 3.78 3.12
CA PHE A 181 1.64 2.84 2.43
C PHE A 181 1.18 1.69 3.34
N LEU A 182 -0.12 1.54 3.48
CA LEU A 182 -0.75 0.41 4.15
C LEU A 182 -1.45 -0.46 3.12
N ASN A 183 -0.98 -1.68 2.94
CA ASN A 183 -1.61 -2.67 2.10
C ASN A 183 -2.24 -3.78 2.95
N ILE A 184 -3.40 -4.25 2.55
CA ILE A 184 -3.91 -5.53 3.01
C ILE A 184 -3.67 -6.52 1.87
N THR A 185 -3.19 -7.71 2.19
CA THR A 185 -3.08 -8.79 1.20
C THR A 185 -3.52 -10.13 1.76
N SER A 186 -4.01 -10.97 0.85
CA SER A 186 -4.20 -12.41 1.06
C SER A 186 -3.07 -13.23 0.42
N ASN A 187 -2.18 -12.61 -0.38
CA ASN A 187 -1.08 -13.25 -1.08
C ASN A 187 0.21 -13.15 -0.27
N SER A 188 0.72 -14.28 0.21
CA SER A 188 1.94 -14.33 1.02
C SER A 188 3.19 -13.81 0.30
N GLU A 189 3.31 -13.99 -1.02
CA GLU A 189 4.46 -13.51 -1.79
C GLU A 189 4.60 -11.98 -1.77
N GLU A 190 3.49 -11.25 -1.60
CA GLU A 190 3.52 -9.79 -1.49
C GLU A 190 4.19 -9.32 -0.20
N LEU A 191 4.25 -10.13 0.85
CA LEU A 191 4.87 -9.77 2.13
C LEU A 191 6.32 -9.35 1.97
N LEU A 192 7.04 -9.97 1.03
CA LEU A 192 8.44 -9.68 0.73
C LEU A 192 8.69 -8.28 0.15
N LEU A 193 7.64 -7.58 -0.28
CA LEU A 193 7.73 -6.25 -0.89
C LEU A 193 7.64 -5.11 0.14
N PHE A 194 7.37 -5.43 1.41
CA PHE A 194 7.06 -4.46 2.45
C PHE A 194 8.13 -4.40 3.54
N ASP A 195 8.26 -3.25 4.19
CA ASP A 195 9.27 -3.03 5.23
C ASP A 195 8.86 -3.69 6.56
N LYS A 196 7.56 -3.61 6.89
CA LYS A 196 6.98 -4.17 8.13
C LYS A 196 5.69 -4.95 7.83
N ILE A 197 5.38 -5.89 8.70
CA ILE A 197 4.14 -6.66 8.67
C ILE A 197 3.39 -6.52 9.99
N LEU A 198 2.11 -6.18 9.89
CA LEU A 198 1.14 -6.28 10.97
C LEU A 198 0.33 -7.57 10.81
N VAL A 199 0.50 -8.50 11.73
CA VAL A 199 -0.33 -9.71 11.81
C VAL A 199 -1.46 -9.47 12.79
N MET A 200 -2.70 -9.68 12.34
CA MET A 200 -3.91 -9.49 13.12
C MET A 200 -4.69 -10.79 13.33
N ASN A 201 -5.30 -10.92 14.50
CA ASN A 201 -6.28 -11.96 14.76
C ASN A 201 -7.38 -11.45 15.68
N LYS A 202 -8.66 -11.69 15.32
CA LYS A 202 -9.86 -11.31 16.11
C LYS A 202 -9.84 -9.85 16.60
N GLY A 203 -9.47 -8.92 15.71
CA GLY A 203 -9.40 -7.49 15.99
C GLY A 203 -8.21 -7.02 16.83
N LYS A 204 -7.25 -7.90 17.11
CA LYS A 204 -6.06 -7.59 17.92
C LYS A 204 -4.78 -7.77 17.12
N LYS A 205 -3.75 -7.01 17.49
CA LYS A 205 -2.38 -7.23 17.01
C LYS A 205 -1.86 -8.54 17.60
N VAL A 206 -1.33 -9.40 16.75
CA VAL A 206 -0.53 -10.56 17.15
C VAL A 206 0.94 -10.15 17.21
N ILE A 207 1.44 -9.59 16.12
CA ILE A 207 2.80 -9.03 16.01
C ILE A 207 2.79 -7.85 15.03
N PHE A 208 3.66 -6.87 15.26
CA PHE A 208 3.98 -5.79 14.32
C PHE A 208 5.48 -5.56 14.36
N ASP A 209 6.18 -5.93 13.31
CA ASP A 209 7.63 -5.85 13.25
C ASP A 209 8.14 -5.85 11.79
N LYS A 210 9.45 -5.75 11.60
CA LYS A 210 10.11 -5.89 10.31
C LYS A 210 9.73 -7.22 9.64
N THR A 211 9.61 -7.19 8.33
CA THR A 211 9.20 -8.34 7.52
C THR A 211 10.04 -9.59 7.83
N GLU A 212 11.36 -9.47 7.93
CA GLU A 212 12.25 -10.59 8.24
C GLU A 212 11.93 -11.25 9.59
N ILE A 213 11.64 -10.45 10.62
CA ILE A 213 11.32 -10.95 11.97
C ILE A 213 10.01 -11.70 11.95
N VAL A 214 8.99 -11.13 11.30
CA VAL A 214 7.64 -11.72 11.25
C VAL A 214 7.66 -13.03 10.46
N LEU A 215 8.32 -13.07 9.30
CA LEU A 215 8.38 -14.26 8.43
C LEU A 215 9.19 -15.41 9.02
N ASN A 216 10.04 -15.16 10.01
CA ASN A 216 10.75 -16.23 10.74
C ASN A 216 9.87 -16.96 11.77
N ASN A 217 8.65 -16.48 12.04
CA ASN A 217 7.76 -17.11 13.01
C ASN A 217 6.77 -18.11 12.35
N GLU A 218 7.29 -19.22 11.83
CA GLU A 218 6.52 -20.27 11.15
C GLU A 218 5.36 -20.81 12.01
N VAL A 219 5.60 -20.98 13.31
CA VAL A 219 4.58 -21.51 14.24
C VAL A 219 3.35 -20.60 14.27
N MET A 220 3.57 -19.29 14.37
CA MET A 220 2.48 -18.31 14.35
C MET A 220 1.68 -18.37 13.04
N PHE A 221 2.34 -18.47 11.88
CA PHE A 221 1.66 -18.56 10.59
C PHE A 221 0.79 -19.82 10.53
N LYS A 222 1.32 -20.98 10.95
CA LYS A 222 0.57 -22.26 11.01
C LYS A 222 -0.63 -22.18 11.96
N GLU A 223 -0.46 -21.64 13.16
CA GLU A 223 -1.54 -21.50 14.15
C GLU A 223 -2.67 -20.58 13.67
N LEU A 224 -2.34 -19.56 12.86
CA LEU A 224 -3.31 -18.64 12.29
C LEU A 224 -3.90 -19.11 10.96
N GLY A 225 -3.42 -20.23 10.40
CA GLY A 225 -3.83 -20.71 9.08
C GLY A 225 -3.41 -19.75 7.95
N LEU A 226 -2.26 -19.09 8.11
CA LEU A 226 -1.67 -18.20 7.11
C LEU A 226 -0.54 -18.91 6.37
N GLU A 227 -0.37 -18.57 5.10
CA GLU A 227 0.72 -19.08 4.28
C GLU A 227 1.96 -18.20 4.40
N LEU A 228 3.13 -18.81 4.41
CA LEU A 228 4.41 -18.13 4.26
C LEU A 228 4.74 -17.93 2.76
N PRO A 229 5.57 -16.94 2.42
CA PRO A 229 6.18 -16.89 1.09
C PRO A 229 6.95 -18.17 0.78
N PHE A 230 6.94 -18.58 -0.48
CA PHE A 230 7.58 -19.82 -0.94
C PHE A 230 9.07 -19.92 -0.55
N ILE A 231 9.79 -18.81 -0.61
CA ILE A 231 11.21 -18.75 -0.19
C ILE A 231 11.38 -19.10 1.29
N ASN A 232 10.45 -18.73 2.16
CA ASN A 232 10.49 -19.04 3.58
C ASN A 232 10.23 -20.53 3.82
N ASP A 233 9.28 -21.14 3.10
CA ASP A 233 8.99 -22.57 3.18
C ASP A 233 10.20 -23.41 2.74
N ILE A 234 10.88 -23.01 1.65
CA ILE A 234 12.13 -23.65 1.20
C ILE A 234 13.22 -23.52 2.26
N ASN A 235 13.43 -22.31 2.82
CA ASN A 235 14.42 -22.11 3.89
C ASN A 235 14.16 -23.02 5.09
N ASN A 236 12.90 -23.10 5.54
CA ASN A 236 12.52 -23.96 6.66
C ASN A 236 12.79 -25.44 6.36
N LEU A 237 12.49 -25.87 5.14
CA LEU A 237 12.77 -27.23 4.68
C LEU A 237 14.28 -27.51 4.67
N LEU A 238 15.07 -26.66 4.06
CA LEU A 238 16.53 -26.80 3.99
C LEU A 238 17.19 -26.80 5.38
N LYS A 239 16.68 -25.98 6.31
CA LYS A 239 17.11 -26.01 7.72
C LYS A 239 16.80 -27.34 8.39
N SER A 240 15.63 -27.91 8.14
CA SER A 240 15.25 -29.20 8.73
C SER A 240 16.16 -30.35 8.29
N TYR A 241 16.76 -30.23 7.09
CA TYR A 241 17.76 -31.17 6.57
C TYR A 241 19.21 -30.78 6.94
N GLY A 242 19.42 -29.69 7.68
CA GLY A 242 20.75 -29.21 8.06
C GLY A 242 21.59 -28.66 6.90
N LEU A 243 20.96 -28.27 5.79
CA LEU A 243 21.61 -27.77 4.59
C LEU A 243 21.94 -26.27 4.66
N ILE A 244 21.20 -25.53 5.49
CA ILE A 244 21.45 -24.09 5.75
C ILE A 244 21.30 -23.81 7.25
N SER A 245 21.96 -22.76 7.74
CA SER A 245 21.87 -22.28 9.13
C SER A 245 21.01 -21.04 9.29
N GLU A 246 20.93 -20.20 8.26
CA GLU A 246 20.24 -18.90 8.26
C GLU A 246 19.18 -18.84 7.16
N ASN A 247 18.21 -17.94 7.30
CA ASN A 247 17.19 -17.71 6.27
C ASN A 247 17.69 -16.69 5.24
N HIS A 248 17.37 -16.96 3.97
CA HIS A 248 17.64 -16.08 2.84
C HIS A 248 16.31 -15.65 2.23
N LEU A 249 16.03 -14.35 2.18
CA LEU A 249 14.79 -13.82 1.60
C LEU A 249 14.88 -13.61 0.07
N ILE A 250 16.08 -13.72 -0.48
CA ILE A 250 16.34 -13.56 -1.92
C ILE A 250 16.74 -14.90 -2.50
N SER A 251 15.97 -15.39 -3.47
CA SER A 251 16.20 -16.68 -4.12
C SER A 251 17.63 -16.84 -4.69
N LYS A 252 18.21 -15.74 -5.19
CA LYS A 252 19.58 -15.76 -5.73
C LYS A 252 20.63 -16.04 -4.64
N GLU A 253 20.48 -15.44 -3.46
CA GLU A 253 21.39 -15.68 -2.33
C GLU A 253 21.34 -17.15 -1.88
N LEU A 254 20.13 -17.71 -1.83
CA LEU A 254 19.91 -19.10 -1.48
C LEU A 254 20.59 -20.05 -2.50
N VAL A 255 20.43 -19.77 -3.80
CA VAL A 255 21.05 -20.56 -4.87
C VAL A 255 22.58 -20.45 -4.79
N ASP A 256 23.13 -19.23 -4.68
CA ASP A 256 24.57 -18.99 -4.60
C ASP A 256 25.23 -19.70 -3.39
N MET A 257 24.47 -19.90 -2.32
CA MET A 257 24.92 -20.63 -1.13
C MET A 257 24.91 -22.16 -1.34
N LEU A 258 23.87 -22.69 -1.97
CA LEU A 258 23.73 -24.15 -2.20
C LEU A 258 24.71 -24.70 -3.24
N TRP A 259 25.25 -23.84 -4.10
CA TRP A 259 26.19 -24.21 -5.16
C TRP A 259 27.66 -23.88 -4.84
N LYS A 260 27.96 -23.47 -3.62
CA LYS A 260 29.33 -23.33 -3.07
C LYS A 260 29.77 -24.61 -2.35
#